data_6c4a8e25dbf84fd8335b29fef7fb81f2
#
_entry.id   6c4a8e25dbf84fd8335b29fef7fb81f2
#
_cell.length_a   1.000
_cell.length_b   1.000
_cell.length_c   1.000
_cell.angle_alpha   90.00
_cell.angle_beta   90.00
_cell.angle_gamma   90.00
#
_symmetry.space_group_name_H-M   'P 1'
#
loop_
_entity.id
_entity.type
_entity.pdbx_description
1 polymer ?
#
loop_
_entity_poly.entity_id
_entity_poly.type
_entity_poly.pdbx_seq_one_letter_code
_entity_poly.pdbx_strand_id
1 'polypeptide(L)'
;RQEKAKALFRPEGVSLDFGSGPHRYLAFERSGSMSRQARLAFIREDFYDAVRRRIMMDMTIGDCQLSKLYAYNGLMLSSGIRIDGIGIDRPHRVVVIDNPMRTERNVSVITVEDDGTQSSTRKYHRVEKKEDIEITCFDGEGLISKEYARVVDEKLCGKKVHTSFQIRMPYVKGMLHEVDFKDFLTLCGTDTITDLWGVEHSVRDVDVILTKSMFKGYGWLTASGMNWEDYRTVFRKYRHALYITNVSKEKPEQTTELNYQFLTTVSIQGDEFRPADLPDGWDHSPETDERNWLTKQTELAYYNFCADESFRQNYFLEKFERVSWWERHQGKDQILAAVLKKNPRFINEPVYAKRLEDEADKIVEQYAVGRLIVAGDNRYLSGDLLDFLAFLLPTVPPRKRRQRMFYSTVMTDHFPESSFYAPQAAYAHDDACTLLRNPHIARNEELQLSFYDAKEERKQMRHYYFGHLTDVVMVDSNMLAAERLGGADYDGDMIKTISDPILN
;
A
#
# COMPACT_ATOMS: atom_id res chain seq x y z
N ARG A 1 12.38 35.75 0.73
CA ARG A 1 11.99 34.43 0.17
C ARG A 1 10.51 34.14 0.36
N GLN A 2 9.91 34.44 1.56
CA GLN A 2 8.48 34.19 1.82
C GLN A 2 7.54 35.02 0.94
N GLU A 3 7.85 36.29 0.68
CA GLU A 3 7.03 37.14 -0.20
C GLU A 3 7.03 36.69 -1.65
N LYS A 4 8.19 36.21 -2.17
CA LYS A 4 8.27 35.60 -3.49
C LYS A 4 7.46 34.33 -3.60
N ALA A 5 7.47 33.48 -2.55
CA ALA A 5 6.67 32.27 -2.48
C ALA A 5 5.16 32.61 -2.43
N LYS A 6 4.74 33.62 -1.65
CA LYS A 6 3.35 34.07 -1.61
C LYS A 6 2.87 34.62 -2.96
N ALA A 7 3.74 35.29 -3.73
CA ALA A 7 3.41 35.80 -5.04
C ALA A 7 3.06 34.69 -6.04
N LEU A 8 3.59 33.47 -5.88
CA LEU A 8 3.28 32.32 -6.74
C LEU A 8 1.83 31.84 -6.61
N PHE A 9 1.19 32.13 -5.48
CA PHE A 9 -0.20 31.71 -5.22
C PHE A 9 -1.23 32.81 -5.46
N ARG A 10 -0.81 33.93 -6.03
CA ARG A 10 -1.76 35.00 -6.40
C ARG A 10 -2.64 34.58 -7.59
N PRO A 11 -3.89 35.00 -7.62
CA PRO A 11 -4.80 34.70 -8.75
C PRO A 11 -4.24 35.17 -10.11
N GLU A 12 -3.40 36.21 -10.09
CA GLU A 12 -2.77 36.76 -11.30
C GLU A 12 -1.71 35.80 -11.89
N GLY A 13 -1.24 34.84 -11.11
CA GLY A 13 -0.21 33.89 -11.55
C GLY A 13 1.17 34.52 -11.75
N VAL A 14 2.01 33.81 -12.50
CA VAL A 14 3.40 34.23 -12.82
C VAL A 14 3.60 34.31 -14.33
N SER A 15 4.35 35.31 -14.77
CA SER A 15 4.76 35.43 -16.17
C SER A 15 6.15 34.82 -16.33
N LEU A 16 6.27 33.82 -17.23
CA LEU A 16 7.50 33.09 -17.53
C LEU A 16 7.73 33.05 -19.02
N ASP A 17 8.95 33.19 -19.46
CA ASP A 17 9.38 33.03 -20.86
C ASP A 17 10.32 31.81 -20.96
N PHE A 18 9.91 30.84 -21.74
CA PHE A 18 10.70 29.64 -22.08
C PHE A 18 11.21 29.68 -23.52
N GLY A 19 11.40 30.86 -24.09
CA GLY A 19 11.91 31.05 -25.45
C GLY A 19 10.83 31.26 -26.53
N SER A 20 9.56 31.25 -26.15
CA SER A 20 8.41 31.54 -27.07
C SER A 20 7.72 32.87 -26.75
N GLY A 21 8.34 33.72 -25.97
CA GLY A 21 7.75 34.95 -25.42
C GLY A 21 7.13 34.70 -24.03
N PRO A 22 6.81 35.78 -23.30
CA PRO A 22 6.26 35.69 -21.96
C PRO A 22 4.82 35.14 -22.00
N HIS A 23 4.58 34.08 -21.28
CA HIS A 23 3.27 33.49 -21.04
C HIS A 23 2.90 33.55 -19.57
N ARG A 24 1.61 33.71 -19.31
CA ARG A 24 1.08 33.69 -17.96
C ARG A 24 0.77 32.23 -17.52
N TYR A 25 1.20 31.88 -16.31
CA TYR A 25 0.99 30.57 -15.70
C TYR A 25 0.26 30.74 -14.37
N LEU A 26 -0.83 30.01 -14.20
CA LEU A 26 -1.64 30.01 -13.00
C LEU A 26 -1.28 28.79 -12.15
N ALA A 27 -1.28 28.97 -10.83
CA ALA A 27 -1.11 27.85 -9.91
C ALA A 27 -2.23 26.82 -10.11
N PHE A 28 -1.86 25.57 -10.17
CA PHE A 28 -2.77 24.45 -10.36
C PHE A 28 -2.80 23.56 -9.10
N GLU A 29 -3.71 22.60 -9.08
CA GLU A 29 -3.88 21.66 -8.01
C GLU A 29 -2.61 20.84 -7.77
N ARG A 30 -2.48 20.23 -6.59
CA ARG A 30 -1.32 19.44 -6.22
C ARG A 30 -1.74 18.16 -5.50
N SER A 31 -1.02 17.07 -5.75
CA SER A 31 -1.15 15.86 -4.96
C SER A 31 -0.49 15.99 -3.59
N GLY A 32 -0.89 15.14 -2.62
CA GLY A 32 -0.21 15.05 -1.33
C GLY A 32 1.29 14.73 -1.47
N SER A 33 1.65 13.89 -2.43
CA SER A 33 3.05 13.58 -2.75
C SER A 33 3.83 14.80 -3.23
N MET A 34 3.25 15.58 -4.16
CA MET A 34 3.87 16.83 -4.62
C MET A 34 4.09 17.81 -3.46
N SER A 35 3.12 17.90 -2.54
CA SER A 35 3.23 18.77 -1.36
C SER A 35 4.40 18.35 -0.44
N ARG A 36 4.55 17.05 -0.17
CA ARG A 36 5.68 16.53 0.63
C ARG A 36 7.04 16.77 -0.05
N GLN A 37 7.08 16.78 -1.37
CA GLN A 37 8.29 17.04 -2.16
C GLN A 37 8.52 18.52 -2.45
N ALA A 38 7.73 19.43 -1.86
CA ALA A 38 7.76 20.87 -2.15
C ALA A 38 7.62 21.21 -3.65
N ARG A 39 6.84 20.41 -4.40
CA ARG A 39 6.56 20.61 -5.82
C ARG A 39 5.24 21.32 -6.00
N LEU A 40 5.17 22.19 -6.99
CA LEU A 40 3.97 22.91 -7.41
C LEU A 40 3.78 22.74 -8.92
N ALA A 41 2.53 22.65 -9.36
CA ALA A 41 2.17 22.65 -10.77
C ALA A 41 1.61 24.03 -11.17
N PHE A 42 2.05 24.53 -12.31
CA PHE A 42 1.52 25.71 -12.93
C PHE A 42 1.08 25.36 -14.35
N ILE A 43 -0.09 25.83 -14.74
CA ILE A 43 -0.64 25.61 -16.07
C ILE A 43 -0.69 26.96 -16.79
N ARG A 44 -0.25 26.99 -18.04
CA ARG A 44 -0.39 28.17 -18.88
C ARG A 44 -1.87 28.55 -19.02
N GLU A 45 -2.19 29.82 -18.83
CA GLU A 45 -3.55 30.30 -18.64
C GLU A 45 -4.49 29.87 -19.77
N ASP A 46 -4.04 29.90 -21.04
CA ASP A 46 -4.83 29.48 -22.19
C ASP A 46 -5.20 27.98 -22.23
N PHE A 47 -4.50 27.16 -21.48
CA PHE A 47 -4.81 25.73 -21.33
C PHE A 47 -5.49 25.35 -19.98
N TYR A 48 -5.62 26.33 -19.07
CA TYR A 48 -6.04 26.05 -17.70
C TYR A 48 -7.40 25.35 -17.65
N ASP A 49 -8.41 25.92 -18.30
CA ASP A 49 -9.77 25.35 -18.31
C ASP A 49 -9.85 24.02 -19.06
N ALA A 50 -9.06 23.85 -20.12
CA ALA A 50 -9.02 22.58 -20.85
C ALA A 50 -8.42 21.45 -20.01
N VAL A 51 -7.33 21.73 -19.29
CA VAL A 51 -6.69 20.76 -18.37
C VAL A 51 -7.63 20.45 -17.21
N ARG A 52 -8.26 21.45 -16.63
CA ARG A 52 -9.23 21.29 -15.54
C ARG A 52 -10.39 20.38 -15.94
N ARG A 53 -11.06 20.66 -17.06
CA ARG A 53 -12.17 19.82 -17.58
C ARG A 53 -11.73 18.38 -17.84
N ARG A 54 -10.53 18.20 -18.38
CA ARG A 54 -9.94 16.88 -18.59
C ARG A 54 -9.79 16.10 -17.28
N ILE A 55 -9.25 16.73 -16.23
CA ILE A 55 -9.06 16.08 -14.92
C ILE A 55 -10.40 15.82 -14.25
N MET A 56 -11.34 16.74 -14.36
CA MET A 56 -12.68 16.62 -13.76
C MET A 56 -13.62 15.67 -14.52
N MET A 57 -13.16 15.07 -15.61
CA MET A 57 -13.93 14.09 -16.40
C MET A 57 -15.30 14.62 -16.85
N ASP A 58 -15.41 15.90 -17.17
CA ASP A 58 -16.68 16.60 -17.49
C ASP A 58 -17.78 16.50 -16.39
N MET A 59 -17.45 16.00 -15.20
CA MET A 59 -18.40 15.92 -14.08
C MET A 59 -18.69 17.31 -13.50
N THR A 60 -19.94 17.52 -13.10
CA THR A 60 -20.32 18.67 -12.30
C THR A 60 -20.11 18.33 -10.82
N ILE A 61 -19.24 19.09 -10.16
CA ILE A 61 -18.97 18.90 -8.74
C ILE A 61 -19.85 19.89 -7.99
N GLY A 62 -20.79 19.33 -7.21
CA GLY A 62 -21.64 20.08 -6.29
C GLY A 62 -20.91 20.39 -4.98
N ASP A 63 -21.68 20.60 -3.91
CA ASP A 63 -21.13 20.84 -2.57
C ASP A 63 -20.22 19.68 -2.15
N CYS A 64 -18.99 20.01 -1.80
CA CYS A 64 -18.00 19.02 -1.36
C CYS A 64 -16.97 19.64 -0.41
N GLN A 65 -16.31 18.79 0.35
CA GLN A 65 -15.16 19.22 1.13
C GLN A 65 -13.99 19.58 0.20
N LEU A 66 -13.50 20.82 0.28
CA LEU A 66 -12.40 21.31 -0.56
C LEU A 66 -11.14 20.43 -0.46
N SER A 67 -10.83 19.92 0.72
CA SER A 67 -9.69 19.01 0.93
C SER A 67 -9.81 17.72 0.09
N LYS A 68 -11.01 17.13 0.01
CA LYS A 68 -11.28 15.95 -0.83
C LYS A 68 -11.22 16.29 -2.32
N LEU A 69 -11.78 17.43 -2.73
CA LEU A 69 -11.72 17.90 -4.12
C LEU A 69 -10.27 18.02 -4.59
N TYR A 70 -9.43 18.72 -3.83
CA TYR A 70 -8.01 18.87 -4.18
C TYR A 70 -7.26 17.55 -4.16
N ALA A 71 -7.53 16.68 -3.16
CA ALA A 71 -6.90 15.38 -3.08
C ALA A 71 -7.22 14.50 -4.30
N TYR A 72 -8.47 14.49 -4.75
CA TYR A 72 -8.91 13.63 -5.85
C TYR A 72 -8.49 14.18 -7.22
N ASN A 73 -8.58 15.49 -7.45
CA ASN A 73 -8.06 16.12 -8.65
C ASN A 73 -6.53 15.95 -8.75
N GLY A 74 -5.85 16.02 -7.60
CA GLY A 74 -4.42 15.82 -7.49
C GLY A 74 -3.93 14.39 -7.82
N LEU A 75 -4.82 13.38 -7.89
CA LEU A 75 -4.43 12.01 -8.24
C LEU A 75 -3.73 11.91 -9.60
N MET A 76 -4.20 12.70 -10.58
CA MET A 76 -3.62 12.72 -11.94
C MET A 76 -2.29 13.49 -12.04
N LEU A 77 -1.89 14.17 -10.96
CA LEU A 77 -0.59 14.86 -10.85
C LEU A 77 0.45 14.02 -10.09
N SER A 78 0.08 12.81 -9.68
CA SER A 78 1.02 11.88 -9.05
C SER A 78 2.00 11.34 -10.09
N SER A 79 3.24 11.08 -9.67
CA SER A 79 4.22 10.40 -10.51
C SER A 79 3.75 8.97 -10.80
N GLY A 80 3.86 8.53 -12.05
CA GLY A 80 3.48 7.19 -12.46
C GLY A 80 3.85 6.94 -13.91
N ILE A 81 3.93 5.66 -14.29
CA ILE A 81 4.16 5.24 -15.67
C ILE A 81 2.82 5.07 -16.37
N ARG A 82 2.65 5.76 -17.47
CA ARG A 82 1.51 5.63 -18.35
C ARG A 82 1.56 4.32 -19.13
N ILE A 83 0.49 3.55 -19.09
CA ILE A 83 0.36 2.29 -19.84
C ILE A 83 -0.68 2.47 -20.94
N ASP A 84 -0.20 2.52 -22.17
CA ASP A 84 -1.05 2.71 -23.36
C ASP A 84 -1.30 1.36 -24.09
N GLY A 85 -2.41 1.30 -24.81
CA GLY A 85 -2.70 0.19 -25.73
C GLY A 85 -3.13 -1.12 -25.07
N ILE A 86 -3.44 -1.10 -23.78
CA ILE A 86 -3.95 -2.29 -23.05
C ILE A 86 -5.47 -2.41 -23.09
N GLY A 87 -6.17 -1.41 -23.63
CA GLY A 87 -7.63 -1.41 -23.75
C GLY A 87 -8.36 -1.45 -22.42
N ILE A 88 -7.87 -0.71 -21.42
CA ILE A 88 -8.49 -0.61 -20.09
C ILE A 88 -9.95 -0.09 -20.16
N ASP A 89 -10.25 0.68 -21.18
CA ASP A 89 -11.57 1.29 -21.46
C ASP A 89 -12.52 0.40 -22.26
N ARG A 90 -12.15 -0.86 -22.55
CA ARG A 90 -13.05 -1.80 -23.25
C ARG A 90 -14.31 -2.11 -22.41
N PRO A 91 -15.46 -2.33 -23.04
CA PRO A 91 -16.67 -2.79 -22.36
C PRO A 91 -16.40 -4.02 -21.50
N HIS A 92 -17.04 -4.10 -20.34
CA HIS A 92 -17.00 -5.21 -19.38
C HIS A 92 -15.63 -5.53 -18.76
N ARG A 93 -14.53 -4.95 -19.25
CA ARG A 93 -13.18 -5.25 -18.78
C ARG A 93 -12.94 -4.82 -17.32
N VAL A 94 -13.42 -3.66 -16.97
CA VAL A 94 -13.33 -3.11 -15.60
C VAL A 94 -14.73 -3.04 -15.02
N VAL A 95 -14.92 -3.66 -13.87
CA VAL A 95 -16.17 -3.65 -13.10
C VAL A 95 -15.92 -2.97 -11.77
N VAL A 96 -16.83 -2.09 -11.37
CA VAL A 96 -16.81 -1.46 -10.04
C VAL A 96 -17.89 -2.09 -9.19
N ILE A 97 -17.51 -2.77 -8.13
CA ILE A 97 -18.43 -3.43 -7.18
C ILE A 97 -18.60 -2.59 -5.92
N ASP A 98 -19.62 -2.87 -5.13
CA ASP A 98 -19.75 -2.25 -3.80
C ASP A 98 -18.62 -2.72 -2.88
N ASN A 99 -18.36 -1.95 -1.83
CA ASN A 99 -17.37 -2.37 -0.85
C ASN A 99 -17.89 -3.57 -0.06
N PRO A 100 -17.08 -4.60 0.19
CA PRO A 100 -17.35 -5.55 1.25
C PRO A 100 -17.40 -4.80 2.59
N MET A 101 -18.52 -4.89 3.28
CA MET A 101 -18.76 -4.18 4.53
C MET A 101 -19.02 -5.17 5.65
N ARG A 102 -18.57 -4.82 6.84
CA ARG A 102 -18.81 -5.54 8.07
C ARG A 102 -19.36 -4.60 9.13
N THR A 103 -20.25 -5.08 9.97
CA THR A 103 -20.76 -4.33 11.12
C THR A 103 -20.17 -4.91 12.40
N GLU A 104 -19.36 -4.11 13.09
CA GLU A 104 -18.95 -4.37 14.46
C GLU A 104 -19.99 -3.81 15.42
N ARG A 105 -20.52 -4.68 16.29
CA ARG A 105 -21.60 -4.32 17.20
C ARG A 105 -21.07 -3.93 18.57
N ASN A 106 -21.74 -2.96 19.18
CA ASN A 106 -21.52 -2.57 20.58
C ASN A 106 -20.07 -2.12 20.87
N VAL A 107 -19.43 -1.44 19.91
CA VAL A 107 -18.06 -0.91 20.03
C VAL A 107 -18.05 0.29 20.95
N SER A 108 -17.08 0.38 21.87
CA SER A 108 -16.82 1.57 22.66
C SER A 108 -16.17 2.66 21.82
N VAL A 109 -16.95 3.61 21.36
CA VAL A 109 -16.44 4.80 20.66
C VAL A 109 -16.11 5.87 21.70
N ILE A 110 -14.84 6.24 21.78
CA ILE A 110 -14.34 7.26 22.69
C ILE A 110 -14.08 8.54 21.91
N THR A 111 -14.81 9.58 22.22
CA THR A 111 -14.61 10.92 21.66
C THR A 111 -14.09 11.86 22.72
N VAL A 112 -13.31 12.85 22.30
CA VAL A 112 -12.86 13.95 23.14
C VAL A 112 -13.62 15.20 22.69
N GLU A 113 -14.56 15.64 23.51
CA GLU A 113 -15.38 16.81 23.25
C GLU A 113 -14.79 18.03 23.95
N ASP A 114 -14.72 19.15 23.23
CA ASP A 114 -14.37 20.47 23.78
C ASP A 114 -15.59 21.03 24.55
N ASP A 115 -15.39 21.60 25.71
CA ASP A 115 -16.46 22.25 26.51
C ASP A 115 -17.04 23.53 25.86
N GLY A 116 -16.53 23.89 24.67
CA GLY A 116 -16.99 25.06 23.91
C GLY A 116 -16.58 26.40 24.51
N THR A 117 -15.77 26.41 25.58
CA THR A 117 -15.32 27.67 26.18
C THR A 117 -14.18 28.28 25.35
N GLN A 118 -14.30 29.56 24.99
CA GLN A 118 -13.25 30.32 24.28
C GLN A 118 -12.11 30.77 25.23
N SER A 119 -11.96 30.12 26.36
CA SER A 119 -10.95 30.42 27.36
C SER A 119 -9.60 29.75 27.02
N SER A 120 -8.51 30.35 27.47
CA SER A 120 -7.16 29.77 27.39
C SER A 120 -7.00 28.43 28.14
N THR A 121 -8.00 28.04 28.91
CA THR A 121 -8.11 26.78 29.64
C THR A 121 -9.25 25.93 29.08
N ARG A 122 -9.14 25.50 27.83
CA ARG A 122 -10.10 24.53 27.25
C ARG A 122 -10.08 23.25 28.06
N LYS A 123 -11.26 22.81 28.49
CA LYS A 123 -11.43 21.50 29.11
C LYS A 123 -11.96 20.52 28.10
N TYR A 124 -11.31 19.39 28.04
CA TYR A 124 -11.74 18.29 27.18
C TYR A 124 -12.41 17.23 28.04
N HIS A 125 -13.58 16.80 27.62
CA HIS A 125 -14.29 15.71 28.26
C HIS A 125 -14.21 14.46 27.40
N ARG A 126 -13.82 13.36 28.03
CA ARG A 126 -13.89 12.04 27.38
C ARG A 126 -15.33 11.55 27.43
N VAL A 127 -15.93 11.32 26.30
CA VAL A 127 -17.26 10.73 26.16
C VAL A 127 -17.12 9.35 25.56
N GLU A 128 -17.68 8.34 26.23
CA GLU A 128 -17.71 6.97 25.74
C GLU A 128 -19.17 6.62 25.40
N LYS A 129 -19.38 6.16 24.17
CA LYS A 129 -20.68 5.68 23.68
C LYS A 129 -20.52 4.27 23.11
N LYS A 130 -21.57 3.46 23.25
CA LYS A 130 -21.65 2.16 22.59
C LYS A 130 -22.41 2.33 21.29
N GLU A 131 -21.75 2.05 20.18
CA GLU A 131 -22.30 2.20 18.83
C GLU A 131 -21.97 0.99 17.98
N ASP A 132 -22.85 0.68 17.02
CA ASP A 132 -22.52 -0.24 15.96
C ASP A 132 -21.80 0.55 14.86
N ILE A 133 -20.63 0.06 14.44
CA ILE A 133 -19.80 0.72 13.42
C ILE A 133 -19.72 -0.14 12.17
N GLU A 134 -19.79 0.50 11.01
CA GLU A 134 -19.55 -0.14 9.73
C GLU A 134 -18.08 0.01 9.34
N ILE A 135 -17.46 -1.11 8.95
CA ILE A 135 -16.06 -1.20 8.56
C ILE A 135 -15.98 -1.65 7.11
N THR A 136 -15.21 -0.92 6.32
CA THR A 136 -14.90 -1.28 4.93
C THR A 136 -13.69 -2.21 4.92
N CYS A 137 -13.90 -3.49 4.63
CA CYS A 137 -12.89 -4.53 4.77
C CYS A 137 -11.77 -4.47 3.73
N PHE A 138 -11.95 -3.76 2.62
CA PHE A 138 -11.01 -3.66 1.49
C PHE A 138 -10.99 -2.24 0.93
N ASP A 139 -10.76 -1.23 1.79
CA ASP A 139 -10.77 0.18 1.36
C ASP A 139 -9.61 0.49 0.42
N GLY A 140 -9.93 0.66 -0.85
CA GLY A 140 -8.96 0.97 -1.88
C GLY A 140 -8.26 -0.25 -2.49
N GLU A 141 -8.78 -1.45 -2.25
CA GLU A 141 -8.25 -2.71 -2.80
C GLU A 141 -9.14 -3.26 -3.90
N GLY A 142 -8.54 -3.92 -4.87
CA GLY A 142 -9.20 -4.57 -6.00
C GLY A 142 -8.39 -5.72 -6.57
N LEU A 143 -8.94 -6.37 -7.59
CA LEU A 143 -8.35 -7.54 -8.21
C LEU A 143 -8.05 -7.31 -9.69
N ILE A 144 -6.99 -7.95 -10.19
CA ILE A 144 -6.62 -8.01 -11.60
C ILE A 144 -6.47 -9.48 -12.01
N SER A 145 -7.04 -9.85 -13.17
CA SER A 145 -6.91 -11.21 -13.69
C SER A 145 -5.45 -11.51 -14.05
N LYS A 146 -5.05 -12.76 -13.91
CA LYS A 146 -3.70 -13.25 -14.23
C LYS A 146 -3.28 -12.89 -15.66
N GLU A 147 -4.18 -13.03 -16.62
CA GLU A 147 -3.92 -12.73 -18.02
C GLU A 147 -3.71 -11.23 -18.23
N TYR A 148 -4.53 -10.40 -17.59
CA TYR A 148 -4.42 -8.98 -17.77
C TYR A 148 -3.25 -8.36 -16.98
N ALA A 149 -2.93 -8.90 -15.81
CA ALA A 149 -1.72 -8.56 -15.07
C ALA A 149 -0.47 -8.78 -15.91
N ARG A 150 -0.42 -9.87 -16.69
CA ARG A 150 0.66 -10.11 -17.66
C ARG A 150 0.72 -9.00 -18.72
N VAL A 151 -0.42 -8.64 -19.32
CA VAL A 151 -0.46 -7.59 -20.36
C VAL A 151 0.04 -6.25 -19.80
N VAL A 152 -0.38 -5.89 -18.58
CA VAL A 152 0.06 -4.66 -17.92
C VAL A 152 1.57 -4.69 -17.67
N ASP A 153 2.07 -5.77 -17.11
CA ASP A 153 3.46 -5.89 -16.70
C ASP A 153 4.44 -5.99 -17.90
N GLU A 154 4.06 -6.70 -18.95
CA GLU A 154 4.83 -6.74 -20.19
C GLU A 154 4.93 -5.35 -20.84
N LYS A 155 3.88 -4.53 -20.77
CA LYS A 155 3.91 -3.13 -21.22
C LYS A 155 4.75 -2.24 -20.31
N LEU A 156 4.76 -2.54 -19.02
CA LEU A 156 5.48 -1.78 -18.01
C LEU A 156 6.99 -2.02 -18.06
N CYS A 157 7.44 -3.28 -18.07
CA CYS A 157 8.84 -3.64 -17.94
C CYS A 157 9.35 -4.68 -18.95
N GLY A 158 8.52 -5.07 -19.93
CA GLY A 158 8.91 -6.01 -21.00
C GLY A 158 8.85 -7.48 -20.62
N LYS A 159 8.50 -7.80 -19.38
CA LYS A 159 8.37 -9.18 -18.87
C LYS A 159 7.33 -9.23 -17.76
N LYS A 160 6.86 -10.44 -17.41
CA LYS A 160 5.99 -10.66 -16.26
C LYS A 160 6.86 -10.92 -15.01
N VAL A 161 6.76 -10.05 -14.01
CA VAL A 161 7.50 -10.13 -12.73
C VAL A 161 6.66 -9.74 -11.53
N HIS A 162 5.80 -8.71 -11.67
CA HIS A 162 5.07 -8.13 -10.56
C HIS A 162 3.68 -8.78 -10.42
N THR A 163 3.24 -8.93 -9.20
CA THR A 163 1.96 -9.58 -8.84
C THR A 163 0.93 -8.61 -8.26
N SER A 164 1.38 -7.39 -7.93
CA SER A 164 0.49 -6.34 -7.41
C SER A 164 0.87 -4.99 -8.01
N PHE A 165 -0.15 -4.15 -8.24
CA PHE A 165 -0.01 -2.89 -8.97
C PHE A 165 -0.78 -1.78 -8.28
N GLN A 166 -0.10 -0.73 -7.82
CA GLN A 166 -0.76 0.47 -7.37
C GLN A 166 -1.11 1.34 -8.56
N ILE A 167 -2.39 1.57 -8.76
CA ILE A 167 -2.93 2.20 -9.96
C ILE A 167 -3.43 3.63 -9.74
N ARG A 168 -3.44 4.40 -10.84
CA ARG A 168 -4.16 5.67 -10.95
C ARG A 168 -4.88 5.77 -12.29
N MET A 169 -6.12 6.23 -12.24
CA MET A 169 -6.89 6.77 -13.35
C MET A 169 -7.65 8.00 -12.84
N PRO A 170 -8.33 8.80 -13.67
CA PRO A 170 -9.12 9.88 -13.14
C PRO A 170 -10.10 9.42 -12.06
N TYR A 171 -9.96 9.96 -10.86
CA TYR A 171 -10.74 9.60 -9.66
C TYR A 171 -10.65 8.13 -9.22
N VAL A 172 -9.74 7.34 -9.79
CA VAL A 172 -9.48 5.96 -9.36
C VAL A 172 -8.08 5.87 -8.76
N LYS A 173 -8.01 5.31 -7.56
CA LYS A 173 -6.79 5.08 -6.80
C LYS A 173 -6.94 3.76 -6.04
N GLY A 174 -5.89 2.96 -5.99
CA GLY A 174 -5.89 1.78 -5.15
C GLY A 174 -4.82 0.77 -5.57
N MET A 175 -4.88 -0.38 -4.91
CA MET A 175 -4.00 -1.51 -5.15
C MET A 175 -4.78 -2.63 -5.85
N LEU A 176 -4.21 -3.20 -6.90
CA LEU A 176 -4.72 -4.37 -7.56
C LEU A 176 -3.81 -5.56 -7.29
N HIS A 177 -4.36 -6.66 -6.79
CA HIS A 177 -3.65 -7.92 -6.61
C HIS A 177 -4.03 -8.90 -7.72
N GLU A 178 -3.02 -9.60 -8.26
CA GLU A 178 -3.23 -10.63 -9.27
C GLU A 178 -3.90 -11.85 -8.65
N VAL A 179 -5.08 -12.20 -9.14
CA VAL A 179 -5.85 -13.34 -8.66
C VAL A 179 -6.53 -14.04 -9.85
N ASP A 180 -6.51 -15.36 -9.85
CA ASP A 180 -7.29 -16.16 -10.81
C ASP A 180 -8.76 -16.25 -10.37
N PHE A 181 -9.41 -15.09 -10.27
CA PHE A 181 -10.82 -15.02 -9.87
C PHE A 181 -11.75 -15.63 -10.92
N LYS A 182 -11.34 -15.72 -12.19
CA LYS A 182 -12.14 -16.34 -13.23
C LYS A 182 -12.31 -17.85 -13.01
N ASP A 183 -11.21 -18.53 -12.69
CA ASP A 183 -11.24 -19.95 -12.31
C ASP A 183 -12.05 -20.15 -11.03
N PHE A 184 -11.76 -19.36 -10.00
CA PHE A 184 -12.43 -19.42 -8.71
C PHE A 184 -13.97 -19.31 -8.85
N LEU A 185 -14.46 -18.25 -9.51
CA LEU A 185 -15.88 -18.00 -9.69
C LEU A 185 -16.55 -19.10 -10.53
N THR A 186 -15.87 -19.58 -11.57
CA THR A 186 -16.36 -20.70 -12.40
C THR A 186 -16.50 -22.00 -11.58
N LEU A 187 -15.53 -22.28 -10.71
CA LEU A 187 -15.59 -23.43 -9.80
C LEU A 187 -16.72 -23.29 -8.77
N CYS A 188 -17.02 -22.08 -8.33
CA CYS A 188 -18.17 -21.76 -7.49
C CYS A 188 -19.51 -21.74 -8.25
N GLY A 189 -19.49 -21.87 -9.58
CA GLY A 189 -20.71 -21.82 -10.42
C GLY A 189 -21.26 -20.43 -10.64
N THR A 190 -20.42 -19.40 -10.55
CA THR A 190 -20.75 -18.00 -10.78
C THR A 190 -20.21 -17.59 -12.15
N ASP A 191 -21.11 -17.22 -13.06
CA ASP A 191 -20.77 -16.86 -14.44
C ASP A 191 -20.83 -15.35 -14.69
N THR A 192 -21.42 -14.58 -13.77
CA THR A 192 -21.58 -13.12 -13.88
C THR A 192 -21.15 -12.39 -12.61
N ILE A 193 -20.71 -11.15 -12.76
CA ILE A 193 -20.46 -10.19 -11.69
C ILE A 193 -21.37 -8.98 -11.92
N THR A 194 -22.09 -8.54 -10.89
CA THR A 194 -22.96 -7.36 -10.95
C THR A 194 -22.22 -6.14 -10.46
N ASP A 195 -22.25 -5.05 -11.22
CA ASP A 195 -21.61 -3.78 -10.85
C ASP A 195 -22.51 -2.90 -9.96
N LEU A 196 -21.98 -1.75 -9.51
CA LEU A 196 -22.68 -0.77 -8.69
C LEU A 196 -23.96 -0.19 -9.33
N TRP A 197 -24.10 -0.29 -10.64
CA TRP A 197 -25.26 0.21 -11.39
C TRP A 197 -26.25 -0.90 -11.76
N GLY A 198 -26.02 -2.12 -11.26
CA GLY A 198 -26.87 -3.28 -11.48
C GLY A 198 -26.68 -3.96 -12.85
N VAL A 199 -25.59 -3.65 -13.54
CA VAL A 199 -25.26 -4.30 -14.82
C VAL A 199 -24.52 -5.61 -14.56
N GLU A 200 -24.98 -6.68 -15.19
CA GLU A 200 -24.30 -7.97 -15.15
C GLU A 200 -23.19 -8.06 -16.20
N HIS A 201 -22.02 -8.49 -15.80
CA HIS A 201 -20.86 -8.70 -16.64
C HIS A 201 -20.45 -10.16 -16.61
N SER A 202 -20.22 -10.76 -17.80
CA SER A 202 -19.66 -12.11 -17.86
C SER A 202 -18.28 -12.15 -17.21
N VAL A 203 -18.07 -13.08 -16.28
CA VAL A 203 -16.78 -13.30 -15.60
C VAL A 203 -15.62 -13.43 -16.59
N ARG A 204 -15.87 -14.01 -17.76
CA ARG A 204 -14.83 -14.19 -18.80
C ARG A 204 -14.33 -12.87 -19.38
N ASP A 205 -15.20 -11.86 -19.44
CA ASP A 205 -14.89 -10.55 -20.04
C ASP A 205 -14.29 -9.58 -19.03
N VAL A 206 -14.41 -9.86 -17.72
CA VAL A 206 -13.88 -9.04 -16.65
C VAL A 206 -12.40 -9.33 -16.44
N ASP A 207 -11.58 -8.30 -16.48
CA ASP A 207 -10.14 -8.38 -16.20
C ASP A 207 -9.73 -7.63 -14.94
N VAL A 208 -10.50 -6.62 -14.52
CA VAL A 208 -10.23 -5.81 -13.33
C VAL A 208 -11.51 -5.62 -12.53
N ILE A 209 -11.41 -5.87 -11.23
CA ILE A 209 -12.48 -5.61 -10.26
C ILE A 209 -12.00 -4.50 -9.34
N LEU A 210 -12.69 -3.38 -9.35
CA LEU A 210 -12.48 -2.23 -8.46
C LEU A 210 -13.55 -2.24 -7.38
N THR A 211 -13.18 -1.97 -6.15
CA THR A 211 -14.15 -1.60 -5.11
C THR A 211 -14.61 -0.16 -5.30
N LYS A 212 -15.79 0.17 -4.81
CA LYS A 212 -16.34 1.54 -4.79
C LYS A 212 -15.40 2.52 -4.12
N SER A 213 -14.71 2.10 -3.08
CA SER A 213 -13.73 2.91 -2.36
C SER A 213 -12.51 3.27 -3.21
N MET A 214 -12.13 2.46 -4.21
CA MET A 214 -11.12 2.83 -5.20
C MET A 214 -11.61 3.96 -6.11
N PHE A 215 -12.90 3.99 -6.44
CA PHE A 215 -13.49 5.00 -7.33
C PHE A 215 -13.97 6.22 -6.53
N LYS A 216 -13.04 7.10 -6.16
CA LYS A 216 -13.28 8.30 -5.36
C LYS A 216 -14.26 9.29 -6.01
N GLY A 217 -14.51 9.16 -7.31
CA GLY A 217 -15.46 9.98 -8.09
C GLY A 217 -16.89 9.45 -8.14
N TYR A 218 -17.18 8.30 -7.50
CA TYR A 218 -18.49 7.65 -7.60
C TYR A 218 -19.66 8.60 -7.28
N GLY A 219 -19.60 9.30 -6.16
CA GLY A 219 -20.67 10.20 -5.74
C GLY A 219 -20.88 11.37 -6.72
N TRP A 220 -19.81 11.92 -7.29
CA TRP A 220 -19.89 13.02 -8.26
C TRP A 220 -20.37 12.55 -9.63
N LEU A 221 -19.94 11.37 -10.06
CA LEU A 221 -20.41 10.74 -11.29
C LEU A 221 -21.92 10.53 -11.24
N THR A 222 -22.40 9.91 -10.15
CA THR A 222 -23.81 9.62 -9.94
C THR A 222 -24.65 10.92 -9.80
N ALA A 223 -24.14 11.93 -9.07
CA ALA A 223 -24.80 13.22 -8.93
C ALA A 223 -24.87 13.97 -10.26
N SER A 224 -23.96 13.71 -11.20
CA SER A 224 -24.00 14.24 -12.57
C SER A 224 -24.95 13.47 -13.51
N GLY A 225 -25.67 12.46 -12.99
CA GLY A 225 -26.53 11.60 -13.80
C GLY A 225 -25.78 10.65 -14.74
N MET A 226 -24.49 10.43 -14.48
CA MET A 226 -23.60 9.60 -15.27
C MET A 226 -23.40 8.22 -14.60
N ASN A 227 -23.04 7.23 -15.41
CA ASN A 227 -22.67 5.89 -14.97
C ASN A 227 -21.26 5.52 -15.44
N TRP A 228 -20.86 4.26 -15.24
CA TRP A 228 -19.53 3.79 -15.63
C TRP A 228 -19.27 3.81 -17.14
N GLU A 229 -20.31 3.63 -17.97
CA GLU A 229 -20.18 3.75 -19.42
C GLU A 229 -19.89 5.20 -19.85
N ASP A 230 -20.57 6.15 -19.21
CA ASP A 230 -20.32 7.60 -19.44
C ASP A 230 -18.90 7.95 -19.02
N TYR A 231 -18.44 7.45 -17.86
CA TYR A 231 -17.04 7.60 -17.43
C TYR A 231 -16.07 7.08 -18.49
N ARG A 232 -16.29 5.87 -19.01
CA ARG A 232 -15.43 5.27 -20.06
C ARG A 232 -15.47 6.11 -21.36
N THR A 233 -16.60 6.67 -21.71
CA THR A 233 -16.74 7.53 -22.89
C THR A 233 -15.93 8.81 -22.73
N VAL A 234 -15.99 9.46 -21.56
CA VAL A 234 -15.17 10.65 -21.27
C VAL A 234 -13.69 10.28 -21.15
N PHE A 235 -13.37 9.13 -20.58
CA PHE A 235 -12.01 8.59 -20.50
C PHE A 235 -11.36 8.48 -21.89
N ARG A 236 -12.10 7.93 -22.88
CA ARG A 236 -11.67 7.86 -24.29
C ARG A 236 -11.57 9.25 -24.94
N LYS A 237 -12.57 10.12 -24.73
CA LYS A 237 -12.59 11.49 -25.23
C LYS A 237 -11.31 12.23 -24.89
N TYR A 238 -10.84 12.13 -23.65
CA TYR A 238 -9.64 12.80 -23.19
C TYR A 238 -8.35 11.96 -23.35
N ARG A 239 -8.42 10.80 -23.95
CA ARG A 239 -7.28 9.87 -24.13
C ARG A 239 -6.56 9.61 -22.80
N HIS A 240 -7.31 9.34 -21.76
CA HIS A 240 -6.75 8.89 -20.50
C HIS A 240 -6.18 7.49 -20.63
N ALA A 241 -5.36 7.08 -19.68
CA ALA A 241 -4.75 5.77 -19.64
C ALA A 241 -4.69 5.27 -18.19
N LEU A 242 -4.36 4.01 -18.03
CA LEU A 242 -3.93 3.47 -16.73
C LEU A 242 -2.53 4.01 -16.43
N TYR A 243 -2.31 4.45 -15.20
CA TYR A 243 -1.00 4.79 -14.67
C TYR A 243 -0.66 3.85 -13.54
N ILE A 244 0.55 3.34 -13.54
CA ILE A 244 1.10 2.52 -12.45
C ILE A 244 2.03 3.42 -11.64
N THR A 245 1.75 3.55 -10.35
CA THR A 245 2.51 4.39 -9.42
C THR A 245 3.45 3.59 -8.54
N ASN A 246 3.16 2.31 -8.31
CA ASN A 246 4.03 1.39 -7.62
C ASN A 246 3.68 -0.06 -8.02
N VAL A 247 4.57 -0.99 -7.73
CA VAL A 247 4.39 -2.43 -7.99
C VAL A 247 4.94 -3.25 -6.85
N SER A 248 4.55 -4.52 -6.78
CA SER A 248 5.18 -5.48 -5.85
C SER A 248 6.66 -5.70 -6.18
N LYS A 249 7.42 -6.08 -5.18
CA LYS A 249 8.81 -6.54 -5.36
C LYS A 249 8.84 -7.89 -6.09
N GLU A 250 9.96 -8.20 -6.69
CA GLU A 250 10.15 -9.52 -7.33
C GLU A 250 10.25 -10.65 -6.28
N LYS A 251 10.74 -10.32 -5.09
CA LYS A 251 10.90 -11.24 -3.95
C LYS A 251 10.61 -10.52 -2.64
N PRO A 252 10.17 -11.23 -1.58
CA PRO A 252 10.08 -10.69 -0.24
C PRO A 252 11.43 -10.21 0.26
N GLU A 253 11.43 -9.17 1.08
CA GLU A 253 12.61 -8.71 1.83
C GLU A 253 12.85 -9.62 3.04
N GLN A 254 14.05 -9.56 3.60
CA GLN A 254 14.42 -10.29 4.82
C GLN A 254 14.73 -9.34 5.98
N THR A 255 14.82 -8.05 5.69
CA THR A 255 15.09 -7.01 6.67
C THR A 255 14.15 -5.83 6.45
N THR A 256 13.81 -5.15 7.53
CA THR A 256 13.07 -3.89 7.48
C THR A 256 13.79 -2.83 8.30
N GLU A 257 13.62 -1.56 7.92
CA GLU A 257 14.16 -0.42 8.64
C GLU A 257 13.08 0.18 9.53
N LEU A 258 13.30 0.21 10.84
CA LEU A 258 12.42 0.88 11.79
C LEU A 258 12.44 2.40 11.59
N ASN A 259 11.38 3.07 12.00
CA ASN A 259 11.35 4.51 12.09
C ASN A 259 11.73 4.94 13.53
N TYR A 260 12.35 6.11 13.67
CA TYR A 260 12.65 6.72 14.99
C TYR A 260 11.41 6.80 15.90
N GLN A 261 10.21 6.89 15.34
CA GLN A 261 8.96 6.93 16.08
C GLN A 261 8.71 5.65 16.89
N PHE A 262 9.17 4.50 16.42
CA PHE A 262 9.05 3.24 17.14
C PHE A 262 9.70 3.35 18.53
N LEU A 263 10.96 3.73 18.60
CA LEU A 263 11.69 3.86 19.87
C LEU A 263 11.14 4.94 20.81
N THR A 264 10.41 5.94 20.28
CA THR A 264 9.81 6.99 21.11
C THR A 264 8.43 6.60 21.66
N THR A 265 7.80 5.58 21.10
CA THR A 265 6.46 5.12 21.49
C THR A 265 6.50 3.82 22.27
N VAL A 266 7.48 2.98 22.01
CA VAL A 266 7.73 1.74 22.74
C VAL A 266 8.60 2.04 23.95
N SER A 267 8.03 1.90 25.13
CA SER A 267 8.78 1.94 26.38
C SER A 267 9.34 0.55 26.63
N ILE A 268 10.62 0.35 26.30
CA ILE A 268 11.34 -0.86 26.66
C ILE A 268 11.67 -0.75 28.15
N GLN A 269 10.76 -1.19 29.02
CA GLN A 269 10.99 -1.22 30.46
C GLN A 269 11.40 -2.62 30.88
N GLY A 270 12.26 -2.73 31.89
CA GLY A 270 12.95 -3.94 32.30
C GLY A 270 12.10 -5.18 32.60
N ASP A 271 10.79 -5.02 32.87
CA ASP A 271 9.88 -6.16 33.08
C ASP A 271 9.37 -6.78 31.76
N GLU A 272 9.49 -6.07 30.64
CA GLU A 272 9.12 -6.52 29.30
C GLU A 272 10.30 -7.23 28.60
N PHE A 273 11.51 -6.93 29.02
CA PHE A 273 12.74 -7.62 28.63
C PHE A 273 12.98 -8.81 29.54
N ARG A 274 12.76 -10.02 29.04
CA ARG A 274 13.13 -11.22 29.78
C ARG A 274 14.60 -11.55 29.51
N PRO A 275 15.47 -11.60 30.55
CA PRO A 275 16.88 -11.92 30.40
C PRO A 275 17.17 -13.25 29.70
N ALA A 276 16.20 -14.16 29.68
CA ALA A 276 16.34 -15.48 29.03
C ALA A 276 16.45 -15.40 27.51
N ASP A 277 16.01 -14.28 26.92
CA ASP A 277 15.96 -14.08 25.46
C ASP A 277 17.19 -13.31 24.92
N LEU A 278 18.08 -12.90 25.82
CA LEU A 278 19.31 -12.18 25.46
C LEU A 278 20.48 -13.15 25.25
N PRO A 279 21.39 -12.87 24.31
CA PRO A 279 22.58 -13.71 24.11
C PRO A 279 23.45 -13.83 25.35
N ASP A 280 24.12 -14.97 25.51
CA ASP A 280 25.04 -15.19 26.60
C ASP A 280 26.10 -14.13 26.74
N GLY A 281 26.30 -13.59 27.95
CA GLY A 281 27.30 -12.57 28.26
C GLY A 281 26.76 -11.12 28.32
N TRP A 282 25.46 -10.93 28.28
CA TRP A 282 24.84 -9.64 28.52
C TRP A 282 24.64 -9.35 30.00
N ASP A 283 24.77 -8.07 30.37
CA ASP A 283 24.47 -7.63 31.73
C ASP A 283 22.97 -7.46 31.88
N HIS A 284 22.38 -8.23 32.77
CA HIS A 284 20.94 -8.38 32.97
C HIS A 284 20.36 -7.39 33.99
N SER A 285 20.92 -6.21 34.12
CA SER A 285 20.29 -5.18 34.96
C SER A 285 19.26 -4.39 34.19
N PRO A 286 18.04 -4.18 34.70
CA PRO A 286 16.95 -3.48 33.99
C PRO A 286 17.32 -2.09 33.49
N GLU A 287 18.22 -1.40 34.16
CA GLU A 287 18.68 -0.06 33.79
C GLU A 287 19.68 -0.04 32.61
N THR A 288 20.32 -1.18 32.34
CA THR A 288 21.34 -1.34 31.29
C THR A 288 20.80 -2.07 30.06
N ASP A 289 19.71 -2.79 30.16
CA ASP A 289 19.22 -3.69 29.11
C ASP A 289 18.80 -2.93 27.83
N GLU A 290 18.06 -1.85 27.93
CA GLU A 290 17.70 -1.02 26.76
C GLU A 290 18.94 -0.43 26.08
N ARG A 291 19.87 0.07 26.87
CA ARG A 291 21.12 0.65 26.38
C ARG A 291 22.01 -0.41 25.76
N ASN A 292 22.10 -1.57 26.38
CA ASN A 292 22.88 -2.71 25.89
C ASN A 292 22.30 -3.25 24.59
N TRP A 293 20.97 -3.38 24.50
CA TRP A 293 20.30 -3.81 23.28
C TRP A 293 20.59 -2.87 22.12
N LEU A 294 20.38 -1.56 22.28
CA LEU A 294 20.69 -0.56 21.24
C LEU A 294 22.15 -0.59 20.82
N THR A 295 23.07 -0.74 21.78
CA THR A 295 24.50 -0.87 21.51
C THR A 295 24.78 -2.12 20.70
N LYS A 296 24.21 -3.26 21.09
CA LYS A 296 24.39 -4.54 20.39
C LYS A 296 23.77 -4.55 19.00
N GLN A 297 22.60 -3.95 18.82
CA GLN A 297 22.01 -3.80 17.48
C GLN A 297 22.91 -2.95 16.57
N THR A 298 23.48 -1.88 17.09
CA THR A 298 24.41 -1.03 16.35
C THR A 298 25.70 -1.81 16.02
N GLU A 299 26.27 -2.53 16.97
CA GLU A 299 27.47 -3.37 16.76
C GLU A 299 27.17 -4.49 15.76
N LEU A 300 26.02 -5.18 15.86
CA LEU A 300 25.62 -6.23 14.95
C LEU A 300 25.42 -5.70 13.53
N ALA A 301 24.75 -4.57 13.38
CA ALA A 301 24.57 -3.95 12.08
C ALA A 301 25.91 -3.58 11.47
N TYR A 302 26.81 -2.96 12.24
CA TYR A 302 28.15 -2.63 11.80
C TYR A 302 28.96 -3.88 11.41
N TYR A 303 28.90 -4.93 12.26
CA TYR A 303 29.54 -6.21 11.99
C TYR A 303 28.99 -6.85 10.69
N ASN A 304 27.70 -6.93 10.52
CA ASN A 304 27.06 -7.49 9.33
C ASN A 304 27.48 -6.72 8.07
N PHE A 305 27.56 -5.40 8.16
CA PHE A 305 28.05 -4.57 7.05
C PHE A 305 29.52 -4.80 6.72
N CYS A 306 30.38 -4.94 7.73
CA CYS A 306 31.82 -5.05 7.55
C CYS A 306 32.29 -6.47 7.27
N ALA A 307 31.69 -7.47 7.91
CA ALA A 307 32.16 -8.86 7.91
C ALA A 307 31.29 -9.83 7.13
N ASP A 308 29.97 -9.63 7.06
CA ASP A 308 29.07 -10.54 6.36
C ASP A 308 28.87 -10.15 4.90
N GLU A 309 29.53 -10.91 4.00
CA GLU A 309 29.44 -10.69 2.57
C GLU A 309 28.02 -10.91 2.02
N SER A 310 27.31 -11.91 2.51
CA SER A 310 25.94 -12.21 2.06
C SER A 310 24.98 -11.13 2.50
N PHE A 311 25.12 -10.60 3.73
CA PHE A 311 24.32 -9.48 4.21
C PHE A 311 24.53 -8.24 3.34
N ARG A 312 25.79 -7.89 3.04
CA ARG A 312 26.11 -6.75 2.17
C ARG A 312 25.53 -6.89 0.78
N GLN A 313 25.65 -8.08 0.18
CA GLN A 313 25.06 -8.35 -1.14
C GLN A 313 23.56 -8.13 -1.15
N ASN A 314 22.84 -8.74 -0.20
CA ASN A 314 21.40 -8.62 -0.10
C ASN A 314 20.97 -7.18 0.15
N TYR A 315 21.64 -6.49 1.09
CA TYR A 315 21.37 -5.09 1.38
C TYR A 315 21.54 -4.18 0.14
N PHE A 316 22.66 -4.32 -0.59
CA PHE A 316 22.86 -3.51 -1.79
C PHE A 316 21.89 -3.85 -2.92
N LEU A 317 21.56 -5.12 -3.10
CA LEU A 317 20.57 -5.52 -4.09
C LEU A 317 19.19 -4.94 -3.75
N GLU A 318 18.74 -5.09 -2.52
CA GLU A 318 17.47 -4.53 -2.07
C GLU A 318 17.46 -3.00 -2.19
N LYS A 319 18.52 -2.34 -1.75
CA LYS A 319 18.63 -0.88 -1.81
C LYS A 319 18.64 -0.35 -3.23
N PHE A 320 19.41 -0.95 -4.13
CA PHE A 320 19.51 -0.53 -5.52
C PHE A 320 18.26 -0.86 -6.33
N GLU A 321 17.52 -1.90 -5.95
CA GLU A 321 16.23 -2.24 -6.53
C GLU A 321 15.11 -1.31 -6.05
N ARG A 322 15.22 -0.77 -4.83
CA ARG A 322 14.30 0.26 -4.30
C ARG A 322 14.40 1.60 -4.99
N VAL A 323 15.48 1.87 -5.71
CA VAL A 323 15.56 3.08 -6.55
C VAL A 323 14.38 3.06 -7.50
N SER A 324 13.53 4.05 -7.33
CA SER A 324 12.20 4.18 -7.93
C SER A 324 12.13 3.51 -9.30
N TRP A 325 11.43 2.38 -9.39
CA TRP A 325 11.29 1.55 -10.59
C TRP A 325 10.80 2.35 -11.83
N TRP A 326 10.22 3.53 -11.62
CA TRP A 326 9.88 4.49 -12.69
C TRP A 326 11.06 5.31 -13.20
N GLU A 327 12.15 5.41 -12.46
CA GLU A 327 13.41 5.98 -12.95
C GLU A 327 14.13 4.94 -13.81
N ARG A 328 13.51 4.58 -14.93
CA ARG A 328 14.07 3.64 -15.92
C ARG A 328 15.37 4.13 -16.58
N HIS A 329 15.98 5.16 -16.06
CA HIS A 329 17.29 5.57 -16.50
C HIS A 329 18.31 4.68 -15.80
N GLN A 330 19.23 4.10 -16.56
CA GLN A 330 20.34 3.30 -16.08
C GLN A 330 21.21 4.15 -15.14
N GLY A 331 20.71 4.39 -13.95
CA GLY A 331 21.46 5.04 -12.88
C GLY A 331 22.64 4.16 -12.49
N LYS A 332 23.67 4.75 -11.90
CA LYS A 332 24.83 3.99 -11.42
C LYS A 332 24.42 2.82 -10.53
N ASP A 333 23.42 3.01 -9.69
CA ASP A 333 22.95 2.01 -8.73
C ASP A 333 22.31 0.81 -9.41
N GLN A 334 21.53 1.01 -10.48
CA GLN A 334 20.96 -0.09 -11.29
C GLN A 334 22.04 -0.91 -12.00
N ILE A 335 23.10 -0.25 -12.49
CA ILE A 335 24.25 -0.94 -13.09
C ILE A 335 24.96 -1.78 -12.02
N LEU A 336 25.20 -1.23 -10.84
CA LEU A 336 25.83 -1.94 -9.73
C LEU A 336 25.00 -3.15 -9.29
N ALA A 337 23.66 -3.01 -9.17
CA ALA A 337 22.77 -4.13 -8.89
C ALA A 337 22.83 -5.20 -9.98
N ALA A 338 22.78 -4.81 -11.26
CA ALA A 338 22.86 -5.75 -12.37
C ALA A 338 24.19 -6.53 -12.42
N VAL A 339 25.30 -5.88 -12.06
CA VAL A 339 26.62 -6.51 -11.95
C VAL A 339 26.64 -7.52 -10.80
N LEU A 340 26.16 -7.14 -9.61
CA LEU A 340 26.07 -8.05 -8.46
C LEU A 340 25.19 -9.27 -8.74
N LYS A 341 24.05 -9.09 -9.42
CA LYS A 341 23.19 -10.21 -9.84
C LYS A 341 23.90 -11.21 -10.73
N LYS A 342 24.78 -10.74 -11.61
CA LYS A 342 25.55 -11.60 -12.52
C LYS A 342 26.74 -12.28 -11.85
N ASN A 343 27.42 -11.58 -10.98
CA ASN A 343 28.58 -12.10 -10.25
C ASN A 343 28.65 -11.50 -8.84
N PRO A 344 28.13 -12.22 -7.83
CA PRO A 344 28.13 -11.76 -6.42
C PRO A 344 29.51 -11.38 -5.88
N ARG A 345 30.59 -11.99 -6.39
CA ARG A 345 31.96 -11.67 -5.92
C ARG A 345 32.40 -10.22 -6.18
N PHE A 346 31.72 -9.51 -7.09
CA PHE A 346 31.99 -8.08 -7.31
C PHE A 346 31.74 -7.22 -6.09
N ILE A 347 31.06 -7.70 -5.05
CA ILE A 347 30.89 -6.98 -3.78
C ILE A 347 32.22 -6.56 -3.14
N ASN A 348 33.31 -7.27 -3.44
CA ASN A 348 34.66 -6.98 -2.93
C ASN A 348 35.46 -6.01 -3.81
N GLU A 349 34.91 -5.55 -4.93
CA GLU A 349 35.59 -4.59 -5.80
C GLU A 349 35.59 -3.17 -5.18
N PRO A 350 36.62 -2.34 -5.49
CA PRO A 350 36.81 -1.02 -4.87
C PRO A 350 35.60 -0.10 -4.98
N VAL A 351 34.79 -0.20 -6.04
CA VAL A 351 33.60 0.60 -6.22
C VAL A 351 32.53 0.28 -5.17
N TYR A 352 32.41 -1.00 -4.77
CA TYR A 352 31.50 -1.41 -3.72
C TYR A 352 32.10 -1.15 -2.33
N ALA A 353 33.44 -1.32 -2.16
CA ALA A 353 34.10 -1.00 -0.91
C ALA A 353 33.89 0.47 -0.52
N LYS A 354 34.02 1.39 -1.49
CA LYS A 354 33.72 2.81 -1.23
C LYS A 354 32.26 3.07 -0.90
N ARG A 355 31.33 2.38 -1.58
CA ARG A 355 29.90 2.48 -1.26
C ARG A 355 29.60 1.90 0.12
N LEU A 356 30.29 0.84 0.50
CA LEU A 356 30.15 0.24 1.83
C LEU A 356 30.57 1.22 2.94
N GLU A 357 31.69 1.90 2.76
CA GLU A 357 32.17 2.93 3.69
C GLU A 357 31.14 4.07 3.84
N ASP A 358 30.68 4.63 2.70
CA ASP A 358 29.65 5.67 2.68
C ASP A 358 28.33 5.19 3.35
N GLU A 359 27.99 3.91 3.27
CA GLU A 359 26.77 3.36 3.86
C GLU A 359 26.93 2.99 5.34
N ALA A 360 28.09 2.51 5.74
CA ALA A 360 28.39 2.26 7.15
C ALA A 360 28.26 3.54 7.98
N ASP A 361 28.82 4.66 7.47
CA ASP A 361 28.69 5.97 8.12
C ASP A 361 27.22 6.39 8.24
N LYS A 362 26.43 6.25 7.17
CA LYS A 362 25.00 6.57 7.20
C LYS A 362 24.21 5.67 8.15
N ILE A 363 24.56 4.39 8.26
CA ILE A 363 23.88 3.47 9.18
C ILE A 363 24.15 3.89 10.61
N VAL A 364 25.38 4.22 10.96
CA VAL A 364 25.69 4.72 12.31
C VAL A 364 24.86 5.99 12.61
N GLU A 365 24.78 6.93 11.67
CA GLU A 365 23.93 8.12 11.81
C GLU A 365 22.45 7.76 11.95
N GLN A 366 21.95 6.79 11.18
CA GLN A 366 20.55 6.35 11.23
C GLN A 366 20.23 5.63 12.53
N TYR A 367 21.12 4.78 13.01
CA TYR A 367 20.97 4.11 14.30
C TYR A 367 20.95 5.10 15.46
N ALA A 368 21.79 6.12 15.41
CA ALA A 368 21.80 7.19 16.42
C ALA A 368 20.46 7.95 16.53
N VAL A 369 19.65 7.94 15.47
CA VAL A 369 18.30 8.53 15.46
C VAL A 369 17.18 7.47 15.50
N GLY A 370 17.50 6.21 15.87
CA GLY A 370 16.51 5.16 16.07
C GLY A 370 15.96 4.50 14.82
N ARG A 371 16.67 4.59 13.69
CA ARG A 371 16.33 3.88 12.46
C ARG A 371 17.10 2.57 12.37
N LEU A 372 16.63 1.56 13.08
CA LEU A 372 17.32 0.27 13.16
C LEU A 372 16.92 -0.62 11.97
N ILE A 373 17.86 -1.40 11.45
CA ILE A 373 17.61 -2.47 10.49
C ILE A 373 17.43 -3.76 11.30
N VAL A 374 16.27 -4.38 11.16
CA VAL A 374 15.88 -5.57 11.92
C VAL A 374 15.37 -6.67 11.00
N ALA A 375 15.33 -7.90 11.49
CA ALA A 375 14.72 -9.01 10.76
C ALA A 375 13.24 -8.77 10.53
N GLY A 376 12.80 -8.96 9.29
CA GLY A 376 11.42 -8.70 8.88
C GLY A 376 11.33 -8.31 7.41
N ASP A 377 10.17 -7.83 6.99
CA ASP A 377 9.97 -7.31 5.63
C ASP A 377 8.97 -6.14 5.59
N ASN A 378 8.76 -5.58 4.40
CA ASN A 378 7.75 -4.55 4.17
C ASN A 378 6.78 -5.06 3.10
N ARG A 379 5.48 -5.08 3.41
CA ARG A 379 4.45 -5.61 2.54
C ARG A 379 3.25 -4.69 2.45
N TYR A 380 2.55 -4.73 1.33
CA TYR A 380 1.25 -4.07 1.21
C TYR A 380 0.22 -4.76 2.10
N LEU A 381 -0.50 -3.97 2.88
CA LEU A 381 -1.63 -4.47 3.65
C LEU A 381 -2.76 -4.91 2.71
N SER A 382 -3.31 -6.07 2.98
CA SER A 382 -4.49 -6.63 2.31
C SER A 382 -5.43 -7.25 3.34
N GLY A 383 -6.73 -7.18 3.11
CA GLY A 383 -7.67 -8.07 3.77
C GLY A 383 -7.47 -9.52 3.32
N ASP A 384 -8.22 -10.46 3.87
CA ASP A 384 -8.22 -11.83 3.35
C ASP A 384 -8.83 -11.87 1.95
N LEU A 385 -8.00 -12.04 0.94
CA LEU A 385 -8.45 -12.09 -0.46
C LEU A 385 -9.42 -13.25 -0.75
N LEU A 386 -9.48 -14.27 0.11
CA LEU A 386 -10.50 -15.32 0.00
C LEU A 386 -11.88 -14.79 0.36
N ASP A 387 -11.97 -13.95 1.40
CA ASP A 387 -13.20 -13.24 1.76
C ASP A 387 -13.63 -12.26 0.66
N PHE A 388 -12.66 -11.58 0.03
CA PHE A 388 -12.96 -10.74 -1.14
C PHE A 388 -13.61 -11.55 -2.26
N LEU A 389 -13.05 -12.72 -2.58
CA LEU A 389 -13.62 -13.62 -3.60
C LEU A 389 -14.99 -14.19 -3.16
N ALA A 390 -15.15 -14.51 -1.88
CA ALA A 390 -16.41 -14.97 -1.33
C ALA A 390 -17.53 -13.92 -1.43
N PHE A 391 -17.19 -12.64 -1.28
CA PHE A 391 -18.13 -11.53 -1.45
C PHE A 391 -18.70 -11.44 -2.88
N LEU A 392 -17.97 -11.90 -3.89
CA LEU A 392 -18.43 -11.94 -5.28
C LEU A 392 -19.42 -13.08 -5.55
N LEU A 393 -19.58 -14.02 -4.62
CA LEU A 393 -20.43 -15.18 -4.80
C LEU A 393 -21.90 -14.84 -4.53
N PRO A 394 -22.83 -15.46 -5.25
CA PRO A 394 -24.25 -15.30 -4.95
C PRO A 394 -24.59 -15.93 -3.59
N THR A 395 -25.56 -15.36 -2.89
CA THR A 395 -26.05 -15.90 -1.61
C THR A 395 -26.67 -17.30 -1.71
N VAL A 396 -27.12 -17.69 -2.91
CA VAL A 396 -27.72 -18.99 -3.17
C VAL A 396 -26.68 -19.94 -3.73
N PRO A 397 -26.43 -21.08 -3.07
CA PRO A 397 -25.46 -22.08 -3.56
C PRO A 397 -25.80 -22.62 -4.93
N PRO A 398 -24.81 -22.97 -5.76
CA PRO A 398 -25.06 -23.54 -7.09
C PRO A 398 -25.73 -24.92 -7.02
N ARG A 399 -26.48 -25.26 -8.05
CA ARG A 399 -27.22 -26.54 -8.11
C ARG A 399 -26.32 -27.74 -8.37
N LYS A 400 -25.25 -27.58 -9.16
CA LYS A 400 -24.34 -28.69 -9.52
C LYS A 400 -23.53 -29.12 -8.30
N ARG A 401 -23.55 -30.43 -7.99
CA ARG A 401 -22.92 -31.00 -6.77
C ARG A 401 -21.46 -30.56 -6.57
N ARG A 402 -20.62 -30.63 -7.61
CA ARG A 402 -19.19 -30.27 -7.51
C ARG A 402 -18.99 -28.76 -7.17
N GLN A 403 -19.72 -27.90 -7.85
CA GLN A 403 -19.68 -26.46 -7.62
C GLN A 403 -20.20 -26.12 -6.22
N ARG A 404 -21.30 -26.80 -5.78
CA ARG A 404 -21.81 -26.61 -4.41
C ARG A 404 -20.81 -27.05 -3.34
N MET A 405 -20.09 -28.15 -3.56
CA MET A 405 -19.05 -28.58 -2.61
C MET A 405 -17.94 -27.51 -2.50
N PHE A 406 -17.43 -27.02 -3.62
CA PHE A 406 -16.40 -25.98 -3.63
C PHE A 406 -16.91 -24.68 -2.98
N TYR A 407 -18.10 -24.20 -3.37
CA TYR A 407 -18.78 -23.07 -2.76
C TYR A 407 -18.89 -23.22 -1.22
N SER A 408 -19.36 -24.36 -0.74
CA SER A 408 -19.49 -24.61 0.70
C SER A 408 -18.14 -24.60 1.41
N THR A 409 -17.09 -25.13 0.78
CA THR A 409 -15.73 -25.09 1.35
C THR A 409 -15.25 -23.64 1.49
N VAL A 410 -15.46 -22.81 0.48
CA VAL A 410 -15.12 -21.36 0.52
C VAL A 410 -15.86 -20.67 1.66
N MET A 411 -17.17 -20.85 1.74
CA MET A 411 -18.02 -20.18 2.75
C MET A 411 -17.78 -20.62 4.19
N THR A 412 -17.02 -21.69 4.40
CA THR A 412 -16.66 -22.21 5.73
C THR A 412 -15.16 -22.09 6.05
N ASP A 413 -14.38 -21.59 5.11
CA ASP A 413 -12.94 -21.39 5.29
C ASP A 413 -12.67 -20.01 5.89
N HIS A 414 -12.60 -19.96 7.22
CA HIS A 414 -12.32 -18.73 7.95
C HIS A 414 -10.83 -18.54 8.16
N PHE A 415 -10.39 -17.29 8.16
CA PHE A 415 -9.04 -16.93 8.51
C PHE A 415 -8.80 -17.24 9.99
N PRO A 416 -7.65 -17.81 10.39
CA PRO A 416 -7.38 -18.07 11.80
C PRO A 416 -7.31 -16.77 12.61
N GLU A 417 -7.92 -16.79 13.79
CA GLU A 417 -7.89 -15.65 14.71
C GLU A 417 -6.46 -15.25 15.06
N SER A 418 -6.22 -13.96 15.22
CA SER A 418 -4.92 -13.39 15.63
C SER A 418 -3.74 -13.86 14.76
N SER A 419 -4.00 -14.11 13.48
CA SER A 419 -2.98 -14.54 12.54
C SER A 419 -2.89 -13.64 11.31
N PHE A 420 -1.79 -13.79 10.56
CA PHE A 420 -1.58 -13.16 9.26
C PHE A 420 -1.02 -14.18 8.27
N TYR A 421 -1.25 -13.95 6.99
CA TYR A 421 -0.66 -14.71 5.90
C TYR A 421 0.19 -13.80 5.02
N ALA A 422 1.45 -14.16 4.85
CA ALA A 422 2.39 -13.46 3.98
C ALA A 422 2.96 -14.48 2.97
N PRO A 423 2.46 -14.53 1.73
CA PRO A 423 2.95 -15.48 0.73
C PRO A 423 4.45 -15.33 0.53
N GLN A 424 5.14 -16.48 0.35
CA GLN A 424 6.59 -16.56 0.14
C GLN A 424 7.44 -15.98 1.29
N ALA A 425 6.88 -15.68 2.44
CA ALA A 425 7.65 -15.31 3.62
C ALA A 425 8.48 -16.51 4.11
N ALA A 426 9.59 -16.21 4.81
CA ALA A 426 10.49 -17.21 5.37
C ALA A 426 10.17 -17.51 6.85
N TYR A 427 8.92 -17.27 7.29
CA TYR A 427 8.49 -17.55 8.65
C TYR A 427 8.06 -19.00 8.79
N ALA A 428 8.26 -19.58 9.96
CA ALA A 428 7.66 -20.86 10.31
C ALA A 428 6.20 -20.65 10.76
N HIS A 429 5.40 -21.72 10.65
CA HIS A 429 4.02 -21.69 11.14
C HIS A 429 4.00 -21.36 12.64
N ASP A 430 3.08 -20.50 13.06
CA ASP A 430 2.95 -19.93 14.41
C ASP A 430 4.09 -19.01 14.88
N ASP A 431 5.07 -18.66 14.01
CA ASP A 431 6.02 -17.62 14.36
C ASP A 431 5.27 -16.31 14.66
N ALA A 432 5.53 -15.74 15.83
CA ALA A 432 5.00 -14.42 16.17
C ALA A 432 5.73 -13.33 15.37
N CYS A 433 4.97 -12.36 14.87
CA CYS A 433 5.51 -11.17 14.21
C CYS A 433 4.76 -9.95 14.68
N THR A 434 5.48 -8.84 14.85
CA THR A 434 4.88 -7.54 15.12
C THR A 434 4.67 -6.80 13.82
N LEU A 435 3.41 -6.44 13.53
CA LEU A 435 3.03 -5.65 12.38
C LEU A 435 2.96 -4.17 12.78
N LEU A 436 3.60 -3.31 11.99
CA LEU A 436 3.64 -1.87 12.20
C LEU A 436 3.36 -1.11 10.91
N ARG A 437 2.74 0.06 11.04
CA ARG A 437 2.65 1.05 9.98
C ARG A 437 3.33 2.35 10.39
N ASN A 438 4.04 2.98 9.47
CA ASN A 438 4.53 4.33 9.66
C ASN A 438 3.54 5.38 9.08
N PRO A 439 3.26 6.48 9.79
CA PRO A 439 3.86 6.89 11.07
C PRO A 439 3.30 6.09 12.26
N HIS A 440 4.16 5.65 13.17
CA HIS A 440 3.81 5.01 14.42
C HIS A 440 3.74 6.07 15.53
N ILE A 441 2.59 6.21 16.18
CA ILE A 441 2.33 7.32 17.11
C ILE A 441 2.11 6.80 18.54
N ALA A 442 1.57 5.59 18.68
CA ALA A 442 1.21 5.05 19.98
C ALA A 442 1.46 3.52 20.02
N ARG A 443 1.76 3.01 21.21
CA ARG A 443 2.04 1.58 21.43
C ARG A 443 0.89 0.65 21.01
N ASN A 444 -0.34 1.09 21.10
CA ASN A 444 -1.50 0.32 20.68
C ASN A 444 -1.63 0.17 19.15
N GLU A 445 -0.76 0.81 18.38
CA GLU A 445 -0.66 0.65 16.92
C GLU A 445 0.27 -0.51 16.51
N GLU A 446 0.80 -1.24 17.49
CA GLU A 446 1.51 -2.50 17.29
C GLU A 446 0.50 -3.65 17.25
N LEU A 447 0.58 -4.48 16.23
CA LEU A 447 -0.29 -5.62 16.06
C LEU A 447 0.54 -6.90 16.03
N GLN A 448 0.59 -7.60 17.16
CA GLN A 448 1.26 -8.88 17.27
C GLN A 448 0.35 -10.00 16.76
N LEU A 449 0.80 -10.73 15.75
CA LEU A 449 0.07 -11.80 15.11
C LEU A 449 0.97 -13.01 14.86
N SER A 450 0.37 -14.20 14.82
CA SER A 450 1.06 -15.43 14.44
C SER A 450 1.04 -15.64 12.93
N PHE A 451 2.16 -16.09 12.37
CA PHE A 451 2.23 -16.43 10.96
C PHE A 451 1.44 -17.69 10.65
N TYR A 452 0.54 -17.60 9.71
CA TYR A 452 -0.27 -18.68 9.19
C TYR A 452 0.33 -19.25 7.91
N ASP A 453 0.92 -20.45 7.97
CA ASP A 453 1.39 -21.13 6.76
C ASP A 453 0.23 -21.83 6.04
N ALA A 454 -0.26 -21.24 4.97
CA ALA A 454 -1.33 -21.77 4.14
C ALA A 454 -0.95 -23.07 3.38
N LYS A 455 0.31 -23.51 3.45
CA LYS A 455 0.75 -24.79 2.83
C LYS A 455 0.35 -26.01 3.64
N GLU A 456 -0.02 -25.86 4.92
CA GLU A 456 -0.45 -26.97 5.73
C GLU A 456 -1.83 -27.51 5.37
N GLU A 457 -2.04 -28.81 5.58
CA GLU A 457 -2.94 -29.78 4.95
C GLU A 457 -4.40 -29.40 4.66
N ARG A 458 -5.03 -28.45 5.30
CA ARG A 458 -6.44 -28.11 5.10
C ARG A 458 -6.71 -26.74 4.52
N LYS A 459 -5.67 -26.01 4.21
CA LYS A 459 -5.71 -24.57 3.95
C LYS A 459 -5.13 -24.21 2.58
N GLN A 460 -5.26 -25.15 1.64
CA GLN A 460 -4.65 -25.05 0.31
C GLN A 460 -5.23 -23.93 -0.57
N MET A 461 -6.47 -23.45 -0.30
CA MET A 461 -7.08 -22.44 -1.17
C MET A 461 -6.31 -21.11 -1.16
N ARG A 462 -5.94 -20.58 0.01
CA ARG A 462 -5.15 -19.34 0.08
C ARG A 462 -3.79 -19.50 -0.58
N HIS A 463 -3.13 -20.63 -0.34
CA HIS A 463 -1.86 -20.91 -1.03
C HIS A 463 -2.03 -21.09 -2.54
N TYR A 464 -3.06 -21.78 -2.97
CA TYR A 464 -3.33 -22.02 -4.40
C TYR A 464 -3.59 -20.74 -5.17
N TYR A 465 -4.47 -19.86 -4.64
CA TYR A 465 -4.87 -18.63 -5.35
C TYR A 465 -3.94 -17.45 -5.09
N PHE A 466 -3.24 -17.39 -3.95
CA PHE A 466 -2.47 -16.22 -3.53
C PHE A 466 -1.00 -16.51 -3.23
N GLY A 467 -0.57 -17.76 -3.20
CA GLY A 467 0.82 -18.15 -2.87
C GLY A 467 1.88 -17.59 -3.83
N HIS A 468 1.47 -17.08 -4.99
CA HIS A 468 2.36 -16.45 -5.96
C HIS A 468 2.60 -14.95 -5.69
N LEU A 469 1.80 -14.32 -4.83
CA LEU A 469 1.99 -12.93 -4.45
C LEU A 469 3.28 -12.78 -3.65
N THR A 470 4.05 -11.72 -3.92
CA THR A 470 5.38 -11.55 -3.34
C THR A 470 5.43 -10.54 -2.20
N ASP A 471 4.54 -9.58 -2.19
CA ASP A 471 4.70 -8.35 -1.41
C ASP A 471 3.40 -7.95 -0.69
N VAL A 472 2.64 -8.94 -0.24
CA VAL A 472 1.34 -8.76 0.42
C VAL A 472 1.37 -9.38 1.81
N VAL A 473 0.78 -8.72 2.79
CA VAL A 473 0.42 -9.27 4.09
C VAL A 473 -1.10 -9.24 4.22
N MET A 474 -1.69 -10.42 4.31
CA MET A 474 -3.14 -10.58 4.47
C MET A 474 -3.46 -10.74 5.95
N VAL A 475 -4.50 -10.06 6.38
CA VAL A 475 -5.05 -10.14 7.74
C VAL A 475 -6.51 -10.54 7.69
N ASP A 476 -7.01 -11.10 8.78
CA ASP A 476 -8.42 -11.45 8.90
C ASP A 476 -9.31 -10.21 8.66
N SER A 477 -10.23 -10.32 7.70
CA SER A 477 -11.21 -9.27 7.40
C SER A 477 -12.14 -8.97 8.58
N ASN A 478 -12.22 -9.88 9.56
CA ASN A 478 -12.99 -9.70 10.79
C ASN A 478 -12.20 -9.02 11.91
N MET A 479 -10.94 -8.69 11.69
CA MET A 479 -10.10 -7.99 12.65
C MET A 479 -10.09 -6.48 12.35
N LEU A 480 -9.98 -5.66 13.40
CA LEU A 480 -9.75 -4.21 13.30
C LEU A 480 -8.26 -3.91 13.02
N ALA A 481 -7.65 -4.61 12.05
CA ALA A 481 -6.22 -4.51 11.80
C ALA A 481 -5.83 -3.14 11.22
N ALA A 482 -6.57 -2.67 10.22
CA ALA A 482 -6.32 -1.38 9.59
C ALA A 482 -6.47 -0.22 10.57
N GLU A 483 -7.52 -0.24 11.38
CA GLU A 483 -7.80 0.77 12.41
C GLU A 483 -6.70 0.76 13.48
N ARG A 484 -6.27 -0.40 13.94
CA ARG A 484 -5.19 -0.55 14.92
C ARG A 484 -3.83 -0.13 14.37
N LEU A 485 -3.59 -0.29 13.08
CA LEU A 485 -2.39 0.15 12.40
C LEU A 485 -2.45 1.65 12.01
N GLY A 486 -3.01 2.48 12.89
CA GLY A 486 -3.07 3.92 12.71
C GLY A 486 -4.00 4.35 11.58
N GLY A 487 -5.09 3.62 11.34
CA GLY A 487 -6.03 3.88 10.24
C GLY A 487 -5.38 3.64 8.87
N ALA A 488 -4.77 2.48 8.70
CA ALA A 488 -4.22 2.05 7.41
C ALA A 488 -5.34 1.86 6.38
N ASP A 489 -5.02 2.11 5.11
CA ASP A 489 -5.85 1.78 3.97
C ASP A 489 -5.25 0.59 3.21
N TYR A 490 -6.09 -0.14 2.45
CA TYR A 490 -5.62 -1.21 1.57
C TYR A 490 -5.26 -0.71 0.15
N ASP A 491 -5.10 0.60 -0.01
CA ASP A 491 -4.81 1.26 -1.29
C ASP A 491 -3.31 1.32 -1.65
N GLY A 492 -2.49 0.59 -0.91
CA GLY A 492 -1.05 0.51 -1.08
C GLY A 492 -0.26 0.98 0.14
N ASP A 493 -0.88 1.00 1.32
CA ASP A 493 -0.17 1.22 2.58
C ASP A 493 0.78 0.05 2.87
N MET A 494 2.02 0.40 3.24
CA MET A 494 3.07 -0.56 3.54
C MET A 494 3.12 -0.85 5.04
N ILE A 495 3.03 -2.11 5.37
CA ILE A 495 3.17 -2.62 6.73
C ILE A 495 4.55 -3.26 6.86
N LYS A 496 5.20 -3.01 7.99
CA LYS A 496 6.40 -3.73 8.40
C LYS A 496 5.98 -4.96 9.18
N THR A 497 6.48 -6.11 8.79
CA THR A 497 6.41 -7.32 9.58
C THR A 497 7.76 -7.51 10.26
N ILE A 498 7.80 -7.48 11.57
CA ILE A 498 9.02 -7.60 12.37
C ILE A 498 9.03 -9.00 12.96
N SER A 499 10.09 -9.74 12.67
CA SER A 499 10.33 -11.08 13.23
C SER A 499 11.55 -11.12 14.15
N ASP A 500 12.09 -9.95 14.51
CA ASP A 500 13.20 -9.85 15.45
C ASP A 500 12.74 -10.34 16.84
N PRO A 501 13.41 -11.32 17.45
CA PRO A 501 12.97 -11.95 18.70
C PRO A 501 13.00 -11.02 19.92
N ILE A 502 13.67 -9.88 19.83
CA ILE A 502 13.71 -8.88 20.92
C ILE A 502 12.54 -7.91 20.81
N LEU A 503 12.04 -7.70 19.59
CA LEU A 503 10.97 -6.74 19.31
C LEU A 503 9.58 -7.40 19.24
N ASN A 504 9.53 -8.72 19.29
CA ASN A 504 8.29 -9.50 19.30
C ASN A 504 7.78 -9.78 20.73
#